data_aed27b0bea9410de637e4e3348f142cc
#
_entry.id   aed27b0bea9410de637e4e3348f142cc
#
_cell.length_a   1.000
_cell.length_b   1.000
_cell.length_c   1.000
_cell.angle_alpha   90.00
_cell.angle_beta   90.00
_cell.angle_gamma   90.00
#
_symmetry.space_group_name_H-M   'P 1'
#
loop_
_entity.id
_entity.type
_entity.pdbx_description
1 polymer ?
#
loop_
_entity_poly.entity_id
_entity_poly.type
_entity_poly.pdbx_seq_one_letter_code
_entity_poly.pdbx_strand_id
1 'polypeptide(L)'
;MENVATKVAEPQTALPQKKIRHYGVTMRYVDALIALCPVVIWSFLAYGVYAIRNVLLSVVTMILAEFVFVFIKNRKVLFAKDASKKSLKEILSPLDFLAPAISGTIFGLMVPVRETDPAGMVYFYLIVSALFGIILGKLVFGGTGRNIFNPAATAFVFMLVCFQSKFSGAYHWNAWGLSFLDSSASVTSNATALSLHSASAYTWSNVGALFFGTINGAAGETCKIAILLGLAYLLIRRDSDWRVVTSFLVTFLCMNLIAGLFIHAKNNAVDPLVYSCYELFSGGVLFGVTYLLADPVTLPLTKPSRVLHGILVAMMVVMIRTFASAPESMAYAVMMGNALACFIDYFQWSSPKWNRKWILIDSLSFVVILGLFAWCMTGFAGLE
;
A
#
# COMPACT_ATOMS: atom_id res chain seq x y z
N MET A 1 47.42 -3.96 59.99
CA MET A 1 46.65 -3.13 59.06
C MET A 1 47.15 -3.48 57.69
N GLU A 2 46.52 -4.44 57.05
CA GLU A 2 46.89 -4.98 55.73
C GLU A 2 46.26 -4.18 54.63
N ASN A 3 47.12 -3.76 53.69
CA ASN A 3 46.75 -3.09 52.46
C ASN A 3 46.08 -4.07 51.49
N VAL A 4 44.80 -3.98 51.35
CA VAL A 4 44.04 -4.64 50.26
C VAL A 4 44.19 -3.77 49.00
N ALA A 5 45.17 -4.11 48.17
CA ALA A 5 45.32 -3.53 46.83
C ALA A 5 44.17 -4.05 45.96
N THR A 6 43.21 -3.19 45.60
CA THR A 6 42.18 -3.43 44.58
C THR A 6 42.85 -3.62 43.23
N LYS A 7 42.89 -4.87 42.73
CA LYS A 7 43.19 -5.17 41.34
C LYS A 7 42.16 -4.49 40.45
N VAL A 8 42.55 -3.42 39.79
CA VAL A 8 41.78 -2.85 38.69
C VAL A 8 41.80 -3.88 37.56
N ALA A 9 40.66 -4.41 37.20
CA ALA A 9 40.49 -5.32 36.07
C ALA A 9 40.84 -4.58 34.78
N GLU A 10 41.79 -5.12 34.02
CA GLU A 10 42.13 -4.63 32.69
C GLU A 10 40.85 -4.60 31.81
N PRO A 11 40.66 -3.56 30.97
CA PRO A 11 39.54 -3.50 30.09
C PRO A 11 39.62 -4.66 29.09
N GLN A 12 38.62 -5.55 29.15
CA GLN A 12 38.45 -6.62 28.16
C GLN A 12 38.50 -5.99 26.77
N THR A 13 39.48 -6.39 25.96
CA THR A 13 39.61 -6.03 24.56
C THR A 13 38.24 -6.26 23.86
N ALA A 14 37.59 -5.18 23.54
CA ALA A 14 36.31 -5.21 22.81
C ALA A 14 36.54 -5.98 21.50
N LEU A 15 35.84 -7.11 21.36
CA LEU A 15 35.79 -7.85 20.11
C LEU A 15 35.49 -6.88 18.96
N PRO A 16 36.18 -7.02 17.80
CA PRO A 16 35.98 -6.12 16.68
C PRO A 16 34.49 -6.13 16.32
N GLN A 17 33.85 -5.01 16.59
CA GLN A 17 32.44 -4.83 16.19
C GLN A 17 32.42 -4.96 14.67
N LYS A 18 31.94 -6.11 14.20
CA LYS A 18 31.64 -6.31 12.77
C LYS A 18 30.84 -5.08 12.36
N LYS A 19 31.42 -4.24 11.50
CA LYS A 19 30.74 -3.07 10.92
C LYS A 19 29.50 -3.59 10.21
N ILE A 20 28.41 -3.74 10.94
CA ILE A 20 27.09 -3.92 10.35
C ILE A 20 26.90 -2.64 9.56
N ARG A 21 26.94 -2.72 8.23
CA ARG A 21 26.53 -1.62 7.38
C ARG A 21 25.10 -1.27 7.83
N HIS A 22 24.98 -0.25 8.68
CA HIS A 22 23.69 0.35 8.95
C HIS A 22 23.22 0.89 7.61
N TYR A 23 22.35 0.13 6.98
CA TYR A 23 21.59 0.57 5.83
C TYR A 23 20.79 1.77 6.33
N GLY A 24 21.23 2.97 5.95
CA GLY A 24 20.63 4.18 6.50
C GLY A 24 19.16 4.23 6.15
N VAL A 25 18.32 4.70 7.06
CA VAL A 25 16.88 4.84 6.84
C VAL A 25 16.58 5.53 5.50
N THR A 26 17.36 6.53 5.15
CA THR A 26 17.28 7.24 3.86
C THR A 26 17.37 6.30 2.65
N MET A 27 18.24 5.28 2.69
CA MET A 27 18.40 4.34 1.58
C MET A 27 17.19 3.46 1.37
N ARG A 28 16.44 3.11 2.43
CA ARG A 28 15.18 2.37 2.30
C ARG A 28 14.12 3.15 1.55
N TYR A 29 14.05 4.48 1.78
CA TYR A 29 13.15 5.34 1.02
C TYR A 29 13.59 5.48 -0.45
N VAL A 30 14.89 5.52 -0.72
CA VAL A 30 15.41 5.49 -2.10
C VAL A 30 15.07 4.16 -2.77
N ASP A 31 15.25 3.03 -2.08
CA ASP A 31 14.89 1.71 -2.60
C ASP A 31 13.38 1.61 -2.91
N ALA A 32 12.53 2.20 -2.07
CA ALA A 32 11.09 2.26 -2.35
C ALA A 32 10.77 3.06 -3.62
N LEU A 33 11.46 4.18 -3.87
CA LEU A 33 11.31 4.93 -5.13
C LEU A 33 11.80 4.12 -6.34
N ILE A 34 12.93 3.42 -6.20
CA ILE A 34 13.44 2.54 -7.26
C ILE A 34 12.42 1.43 -7.56
N ALA A 35 11.83 0.84 -6.53
CA ALA A 35 10.80 -0.19 -6.69
C ALA A 35 9.54 0.32 -7.40
N LEU A 36 9.20 1.60 -7.26
CA LEU A 36 8.08 2.24 -7.94
C LEU A 36 8.39 2.59 -9.41
N CYS A 37 9.67 2.73 -9.81
CA CYS A 37 10.04 3.13 -11.16
C CYS A 37 9.42 2.27 -12.27
N PRO A 38 9.39 0.92 -12.22
CA PRO A 38 8.79 0.11 -13.26
C PRO A 38 7.29 0.43 -13.45
N VAL A 39 6.58 0.67 -12.35
CA VAL A 39 5.15 1.00 -12.38
C VAL A 39 4.91 2.40 -12.94
N VAL A 40 5.74 3.38 -12.57
CA VAL A 40 5.67 4.75 -13.11
C VAL A 40 5.95 4.76 -14.60
N ILE A 41 6.97 4.03 -15.07
CA ILE A 41 7.31 3.92 -16.49
C ILE A 41 6.14 3.30 -17.25
N TRP A 42 5.59 2.19 -16.77
CA TRP A 42 4.44 1.56 -17.38
C TRP A 42 3.22 2.49 -17.42
N SER A 43 2.94 3.15 -16.32
CA SER A 43 1.86 4.13 -16.21
C SER A 43 1.98 5.25 -17.25
N PHE A 44 3.20 5.73 -17.49
CA PHE A 44 3.46 6.72 -18.53
C PHE A 44 3.21 6.17 -19.94
N LEU A 45 3.67 4.96 -20.22
CA LEU A 45 3.49 4.33 -21.52
C LEU A 45 2.00 4.06 -21.84
N ALA A 46 1.23 3.62 -20.85
CA ALA A 46 -0.17 3.23 -21.02
C ALA A 46 -1.16 4.40 -20.96
N TYR A 47 -0.92 5.38 -20.08
CA TYR A 47 -1.86 6.49 -19.80
C TYR A 47 -1.32 7.86 -20.22
N GLY A 48 -0.08 7.92 -20.71
CA GLY A 48 0.55 9.14 -21.22
C GLY A 48 0.74 10.23 -20.17
N VAL A 49 0.63 11.47 -20.62
CA VAL A 49 0.89 12.68 -19.81
C VAL A 49 -0.08 12.81 -18.63
N TYR A 50 -1.28 12.28 -18.73
CA TYR A 50 -2.30 12.38 -17.67
C TYR A 50 -1.90 11.63 -16.40
N ALA A 51 -1.29 10.45 -16.52
CA ALA A 51 -0.78 9.71 -15.36
C ALA A 51 0.36 10.45 -14.67
N ILE A 52 1.31 10.98 -15.46
CA ILE A 52 2.41 11.78 -14.90
C ILE A 52 1.90 13.04 -14.22
N ARG A 53 0.93 13.73 -14.81
CA ARG A 53 0.26 14.88 -14.20
C ARG A 53 -0.25 14.54 -12.81
N ASN A 54 -1.00 13.43 -12.65
CA ASN A 54 -1.55 13.00 -11.36
C ASN A 54 -0.44 12.72 -10.35
N VAL A 55 0.61 12.01 -10.77
CA VAL A 55 1.76 11.71 -9.90
C VAL A 55 2.50 12.98 -9.50
N LEU A 56 2.88 13.83 -10.45
CA LEU A 56 3.64 15.05 -10.16
C LEU A 56 2.87 16.00 -9.25
N LEU A 57 1.58 16.21 -9.53
CA LEU A 57 0.76 17.10 -8.73
C LEU A 57 0.63 16.59 -7.28
N SER A 58 0.41 15.29 -7.10
CA SER A 58 0.33 14.67 -5.78
C SER A 58 1.66 14.77 -5.02
N VAL A 59 2.78 14.48 -5.68
CA VAL A 59 4.12 14.57 -5.11
C VAL A 59 4.45 15.99 -4.67
N VAL A 60 4.25 16.97 -5.57
CA VAL A 60 4.53 18.38 -5.26
C VAL A 60 3.66 18.86 -4.09
N THR A 61 2.38 18.53 -4.09
CA THR A 61 1.46 18.92 -3.02
C THR A 61 1.89 18.35 -1.67
N MET A 62 2.24 17.05 -1.61
CA MET A 62 2.64 16.41 -0.35
C MET A 62 4.00 16.92 0.14
N ILE A 63 4.97 17.19 -0.76
CA ILE A 63 6.27 17.78 -0.39
C ILE A 63 6.08 19.19 0.17
N LEU A 64 5.26 20.01 -0.48
CA LEU A 64 4.99 21.38 0.00
C LEU A 64 4.32 21.37 1.38
N ALA A 65 3.36 20.49 1.61
CA ALA A 65 2.72 20.33 2.91
C ALA A 65 3.71 19.93 4.01
N GLU A 66 4.60 18.97 3.74
CA GLU A 66 5.66 18.56 4.67
C GLU A 66 6.62 19.71 4.95
N PHE A 67 7.06 20.44 3.92
CA PHE A 67 7.93 21.59 4.04
C PHE A 67 7.32 22.67 4.94
N VAL A 68 6.06 23.02 4.71
CA VAL A 68 5.32 24.00 5.54
C VAL A 68 5.25 23.50 6.99
N PHE A 69 4.98 22.24 7.22
CA PHE A 69 4.94 21.65 8.55
C PHE A 69 6.29 21.73 9.27
N VAL A 70 7.39 21.34 8.61
CA VAL A 70 8.75 21.44 9.18
C VAL A 70 9.10 22.89 9.50
N PHE A 71 8.72 23.83 8.65
CA PHE A 71 8.92 25.26 8.88
C PHE A 71 8.16 25.75 10.11
N ILE A 72 6.86 25.44 10.22
CA ILE A 72 6.03 25.83 11.38
C ILE A 72 6.56 25.23 12.68
N LYS A 73 6.91 23.94 12.66
CA LYS A 73 7.43 23.20 13.81
C LYS A 73 8.72 23.83 14.35
N ASN A 74 9.61 24.24 13.46
CA ASN A 74 10.94 24.74 13.81
C ASN A 74 11.04 26.28 13.81
N ARG A 75 9.91 26.99 13.69
CA ARG A 75 9.90 28.47 13.60
C ARG A 75 10.68 29.17 14.72
N LYS A 76 10.58 28.66 15.97
CA LYS A 76 11.29 29.24 17.11
C LYS A 76 12.80 29.20 16.97
N VAL A 77 13.35 28.10 16.40
CA VAL A 77 14.78 27.92 16.18
C VAL A 77 15.25 28.69 14.95
N LEU A 78 14.42 28.77 13.91
CA LEU A 78 14.73 29.53 12.70
C LEU A 78 14.83 31.02 12.95
N PHE A 79 13.96 31.59 13.83
CA PHE A 79 13.89 33.02 14.17
C PHE A 79 14.53 33.34 15.52
N ALA A 80 15.31 32.45 16.11
CA ALA A 80 16.06 32.72 17.34
C ALA A 80 17.08 33.82 17.08
N LYS A 81 17.25 34.72 18.07
CA LYS A 81 18.23 35.85 18.01
C LYS A 81 19.63 35.41 18.48
N ASP A 82 19.73 34.29 19.15
CA ASP A 82 20.94 33.80 19.82
C ASP A 82 21.68 32.70 19.01
N ALA A 83 22.78 32.20 19.56
CA ALA A 83 23.60 31.11 18.99
C ALA A 83 22.84 29.80 18.70
N SER A 84 21.59 29.68 19.16
CA SER A 84 20.68 28.56 18.86
C SER A 84 20.04 28.61 17.46
N LYS A 85 20.25 29.70 16.71
CA LYS A 85 19.70 29.87 15.36
C LYS A 85 20.31 28.84 14.41
N LYS A 86 19.46 28.00 13.82
CA LYS A 86 19.85 27.05 12.79
C LYS A 86 19.35 27.49 11.42
N SER A 87 20.15 27.21 10.40
CA SER A 87 19.74 27.41 9.01
C SER A 87 18.66 26.39 8.61
N LEU A 88 17.82 26.76 7.66
CA LEU A 88 16.81 25.85 7.10
C LEU A 88 17.43 24.56 6.55
N LYS A 89 18.64 24.66 5.96
CA LYS A 89 19.42 23.50 5.45
C LYS A 89 19.86 22.52 6.55
N GLU A 90 20.06 22.99 7.78
CA GLU A 90 20.45 22.15 8.92
C GLU A 90 19.25 21.46 9.56
N ILE A 91 18.06 21.98 9.35
CA ILE A 91 16.81 21.45 9.91
C ILE A 91 16.19 20.43 8.96
N LEU A 92 16.26 20.67 7.65
CA LEU A 92 15.69 19.77 6.63
C LEU A 92 16.55 18.52 6.49
N SER A 93 15.91 17.39 6.64
CA SER A 93 16.51 16.08 6.35
C SER A 93 16.10 15.59 4.95
N PRO A 94 16.91 14.73 4.31
CA PRO A 94 16.51 14.09 3.05
C PRO A 94 15.18 13.34 3.14
N LEU A 95 14.83 12.84 4.32
CA LEU A 95 13.58 12.12 4.58
C LEU A 95 12.34 13.01 4.46
N ASP A 96 12.47 14.32 4.72
CA ASP A 96 11.36 15.28 4.61
C ASP A 96 10.95 15.52 3.14
N PHE A 97 11.78 15.08 2.19
CA PHE A 97 11.47 15.08 0.75
C PHE A 97 11.12 13.69 0.24
N LEU A 98 11.88 12.67 0.62
CA LEU A 98 11.71 11.31 0.10
C LEU A 98 10.41 10.67 0.56
N ALA A 99 10.07 10.80 1.84
CA ALA A 99 8.86 10.17 2.38
C ALA A 99 7.56 10.73 1.75
N PRO A 100 7.33 12.07 1.68
CA PRO A 100 6.16 12.59 0.98
C PRO A 100 6.19 12.34 -0.52
N ALA A 101 7.37 12.28 -1.16
CA ALA A 101 7.49 11.92 -2.57
C ALA A 101 6.97 10.50 -2.85
N ILE A 102 7.34 9.51 -2.01
CA ILE A 102 6.84 8.15 -2.13
C ILE A 102 5.31 8.12 -1.94
N SER A 103 4.81 8.75 -0.88
CA SER A 103 3.37 8.77 -0.60
C SER A 103 2.59 9.45 -1.73
N GLY A 104 3.10 10.56 -2.27
CA GLY A 104 2.51 11.26 -3.40
C GLY A 104 2.55 10.44 -4.70
N THR A 105 3.64 9.72 -4.95
CA THR A 105 3.75 8.82 -6.11
C THR A 105 2.75 7.68 -6.01
N ILE A 106 2.66 7.01 -4.87
CA ILE A 106 1.71 5.92 -4.65
C ILE A 106 0.28 6.42 -4.82
N PHE A 107 -0.09 7.55 -4.19
CA PHE A 107 -1.41 8.13 -4.31
C PHE A 107 -1.73 8.50 -5.76
N GLY A 108 -0.84 9.21 -6.45
CA GLY A 108 -1.04 9.62 -7.84
C GLY A 108 -1.21 8.44 -8.81
N LEU A 109 -0.56 7.30 -8.54
CA LEU A 109 -0.71 6.06 -9.30
C LEU A 109 -2.03 5.34 -9.01
N MET A 110 -2.61 5.50 -7.81
CA MET A 110 -3.91 4.91 -7.46
C MET A 110 -5.09 5.66 -8.07
N VAL A 111 -4.90 6.94 -8.40
CA VAL A 111 -5.99 7.76 -8.96
C VAL A 111 -6.29 7.33 -10.40
N PRO A 112 -7.57 7.02 -10.72
CA PRO A 112 -7.98 6.69 -12.07
C PRO A 112 -7.73 7.85 -13.05
N VAL A 113 -7.21 7.53 -14.23
CA VAL A 113 -7.03 8.50 -15.31
C VAL A 113 -8.25 8.43 -16.22
N ARG A 114 -9.21 9.34 -16.02
CA ARG A 114 -10.50 9.36 -16.74
C ARG A 114 -10.78 10.69 -17.43
N GLU A 115 -11.67 10.65 -18.40
CA GLU A 115 -12.08 11.77 -19.26
C GLU A 115 -13.35 12.46 -18.72
N THR A 116 -13.37 12.94 -17.49
CA THR A 116 -14.66 13.29 -16.91
C THR A 116 -14.89 14.74 -16.56
N ASP A 117 -13.85 15.54 -16.39
CA ASP A 117 -14.06 16.90 -15.91
C ASP A 117 -13.11 17.92 -16.58
N PRO A 118 -13.49 19.21 -16.60
CA PRO A 118 -12.55 20.28 -16.92
C PRO A 118 -11.28 20.09 -16.08
N ALA A 119 -10.11 20.20 -16.72
CA ALA A 119 -8.82 19.93 -16.10
C ALA A 119 -8.62 20.59 -14.72
N GLY A 120 -9.23 21.77 -14.50
CA GLY A 120 -9.16 22.50 -13.25
C GLY A 120 -9.79 21.79 -12.05
N MET A 121 -10.87 21.07 -12.25
CA MET A 121 -11.56 20.34 -11.16
C MET A 121 -10.77 19.11 -10.73
N VAL A 122 -10.14 18.40 -11.68
CA VAL A 122 -9.26 17.26 -11.36
C VAL A 122 -8.08 17.71 -10.48
N TYR A 123 -7.48 18.85 -10.78
CA TYR A 123 -6.41 19.42 -9.95
C TYR A 123 -6.88 19.69 -8.52
N PHE A 124 -8.08 20.27 -8.36
CA PHE A 124 -8.65 20.54 -7.05
C PHE A 124 -8.81 19.25 -6.24
N TYR A 125 -9.42 18.20 -6.81
CA TYR A 125 -9.64 16.93 -6.11
C TYR A 125 -8.33 16.27 -5.69
N LEU A 126 -7.33 16.27 -6.57
CA LEU A 126 -6.00 15.72 -6.27
C LEU A 126 -5.30 16.48 -5.16
N ILE A 127 -5.29 17.82 -5.22
CA ILE A 127 -4.62 18.67 -4.22
C ILE A 127 -5.28 18.50 -2.86
N VAL A 128 -6.60 18.58 -2.78
CA VAL A 128 -7.33 18.48 -1.50
C VAL A 128 -7.14 17.09 -0.89
N SER A 129 -7.23 16.02 -1.69
CA SER A 129 -7.02 14.66 -1.21
C SER A 129 -5.59 14.41 -0.76
N ALA A 130 -4.60 14.90 -1.51
CA ALA A 130 -3.19 14.79 -1.14
C ALA A 130 -2.88 15.53 0.17
N LEU A 131 -3.42 16.76 0.34
CA LEU A 131 -3.29 17.53 1.58
C LEU A 131 -3.93 16.80 2.76
N PHE A 132 -5.15 16.31 2.59
CA PHE A 132 -5.83 15.53 3.63
C PHE A 132 -5.02 14.32 4.04
N GLY A 133 -4.53 13.54 3.06
CA GLY A 133 -3.74 12.34 3.30
C GLY A 133 -2.45 12.59 4.04
N ILE A 134 -1.65 13.59 3.63
CA ILE A 134 -0.38 13.89 4.29
C ILE A 134 -0.59 14.49 5.67
N ILE A 135 -1.55 15.41 5.84
CA ILE A 135 -1.80 16.07 7.11
C ILE A 135 -2.31 15.06 8.13
N LEU A 136 -3.43 14.36 7.86
CA LEU A 136 -4.04 13.44 8.80
C LEU A 136 -3.33 12.08 8.88
N GLY A 137 -2.75 11.59 7.77
CA GLY A 137 -2.02 10.31 7.78
C GLY A 137 -0.68 10.40 8.50
N LYS A 138 0.01 11.58 8.46
CA LYS A 138 1.40 11.67 8.90
C LYS A 138 1.70 12.89 9.80
N LEU A 139 1.37 14.09 9.37
CA LEU A 139 1.86 15.31 10.02
C LEU A 139 1.28 15.52 11.42
N VAL A 140 0.00 15.23 11.62
CA VAL A 140 -0.68 15.31 12.93
C VAL A 140 0.01 14.42 13.97
N PHE A 141 0.55 13.27 13.57
CA PHE A 141 1.25 12.33 14.45
C PHE A 141 2.73 12.69 14.71
N GLY A 142 3.24 13.75 14.09
CA GLY A 142 4.59 14.26 14.34
C GLY A 142 5.57 14.12 13.18
N GLY A 143 5.15 13.66 12.02
CA GLY A 143 5.94 13.60 10.79
C GLY A 143 6.52 12.21 10.49
N THR A 144 7.59 12.16 9.70
CA THR A 144 8.17 10.94 9.16
C THR A 144 8.56 9.92 10.25
N GLY A 145 8.11 8.67 10.10
CA GLY A 145 8.41 7.56 11.02
C GLY A 145 7.51 7.48 12.25
N ARG A 146 6.53 8.39 12.41
CA ARG A 146 5.54 8.38 13.50
C ARG A 146 4.10 8.29 13.01
N ASN A 147 3.91 8.13 11.73
CA ASN A 147 2.60 8.03 11.13
C ASN A 147 1.91 6.72 11.54
N ILE A 148 0.67 6.83 11.99
CA ILE A 148 -0.20 5.69 12.30
C ILE A 148 -0.78 5.15 11.00
N PHE A 149 -1.27 6.03 10.13
CA PHE A 149 -1.85 5.66 8.85
C PHE A 149 -0.87 5.88 7.71
N ASN A 150 -0.98 5.08 6.66
CA ASN A 150 -0.25 5.32 5.42
C ASN A 150 -0.85 6.55 4.72
N PRO A 151 -0.07 7.63 4.43
CA PRO A 151 -0.59 8.88 3.88
C PRO A 151 -1.23 8.70 2.50
N ALA A 152 -0.70 7.81 1.67
CA ALA A 152 -1.26 7.53 0.34
C ALA A 152 -2.62 6.85 0.44
N ALA A 153 -2.77 5.84 1.32
CA ALA A 153 -4.04 5.18 1.56
C ALA A 153 -5.07 6.17 2.13
N THR A 154 -4.67 7.03 3.08
CA THR A 154 -5.54 8.05 3.67
C THR A 154 -6.03 9.05 2.62
N ALA A 155 -5.13 9.51 1.73
CA ALA A 155 -5.48 10.41 0.62
C ALA A 155 -6.49 9.75 -0.32
N PHE A 156 -6.25 8.49 -0.67
CA PHE A 156 -7.09 7.76 -1.63
C PHE A 156 -8.47 7.44 -1.05
N VAL A 157 -8.55 7.01 0.20
CA VAL A 157 -9.84 6.79 0.88
C VAL A 157 -10.64 8.08 0.98
N PHE A 158 -10.01 9.20 1.34
CA PHE A 158 -10.68 10.50 1.34
C PHE A 158 -11.22 10.86 -0.05
N MET A 159 -10.43 10.65 -1.10
CA MET A 159 -10.85 10.89 -2.47
C MET A 159 -12.06 10.02 -2.86
N LEU A 160 -12.05 8.74 -2.52
CA LEU A 160 -13.16 7.83 -2.80
C LEU A 160 -14.43 8.24 -2.07
N VAL A 161 -14.33 8.65 -0.80
CA VAL A 161 -15.52 9.04 -0.01
C VAL A 161 -16.10 10.37 -0.50
N CYS A 162 -15.25 11.36 -0.80
CA CYS A 162 -15.71 12.72 -1.11
C CYS A 162 -15.97 12.96 -2.61
N PHE A 163 -15.21 12.29 -3.49
CA PHE A 163 -15.16 12.64 -4.92
C PHE A 163 -15.36 11.47 -5.87
N GLN A 164 -15.80 10.29 -5.40
CA GLN A 164 -15.91 9.08 -6.23
C GLN A 164 -16.72 9.31 -7.52
N SER A 165 -17.85 10.02 -7.43
CA SER A 165 -18.72 10.30 -8.59
C SER A 165 -18.01 11.17 -9.67
N LYS A 166 -16.97 11.89 -9.28
CA LYS A 166 -16.21 12.78 -10.17
C LYS A 166 -15.14 12.05 -10.99
N PHE A 167 -14.79 10.83 -10.59
CA PHE A 167 -13.89 9.94 -11.31
C PHE A 167 -14.66 8.84 -12.07
N SER A 168 -15.90 9.12 -12.48
CA SER A 168 -16.69 8.29 -13.39
C SER A 168 -16.42 8.69 -14.84
N GLY A 169 -16.51 7.80 -15.81
CA GLY A 169 -16.28 8.06 -17.21
C GLY A 169 -15.27 7.12 -17.87
N ALA A 170 -14.97 7.36 -19.14
CA ALA A 170 -14.05 6.53 -19.90
C ALA A 170 -12.60 6.70 -19.45
N TYR A 171 -11.81 5.64 -19.55
CA TYR A 171 -10.38 5.71 -19.26
C TYR A 171 -9.60 6.24 -20.46
N HIS A 172 -8.66 7.16 -20.20
CA HIS A 172 -7.58 7.46 -21.13
C HIS A 172 -6.54 6.37 -21.07
N TRP A 173 -6.66 5.37 -21.91
CA TRP A 173 -5.77 4.23 -21.85
C TRP A 173 -5.51 3.64 -23.25
N ASN A 174 -4.27 3.25 -23.49
CA ASN A 174 -3.87 2.52 -24.69
C ASN A 174 -2.92 1.39 -24.28
N ALA A 175 -3.42 0.14 -24.34
CA ALA A 175 -2.62 -1.04 -24.03
C ALA A 175 -1.41 -1.13 -24.95
N TRP A 176 -0.21 -1.13 -24.35
CA TRP A 176 1.05 -1.25 -25.11
C TRP A 176 1.24 -0.21 -26.22
N GLY A 177 0.36 0.78 -26.29
CA GLY A 177 0.51 1.92 -27.18
C GLY A 177 1.33 3.02 -26.53
N LEU A 178 2.07 3.74 -27.34
CA LEU A 178 2.74 4.95 -26.91
C LEU A 178 1.70 6.08 -26.87
N SER A 179 0.81 6.07 -25.87
CA SER A 179 -0.29 7.04 -25.77
C SER A 179 0.18 8.49 -25.63
N PHE A 180 1.47 8.71 -25.36
CA PHE A 180 2.06 10.05 -25.40
C PHE A 180 2.33 10.57 -26.82
N LEU A 181 2.36 9.69 -27.84
CA LEU A 181 2.54 10.06 -29.24
C LEU A 181 1.22 10.23 -29.98
N ASP A 182 0.14 9.66 -29.46
CA ASP A 182 -1.17 9.68 -30.09
C ASP A 182 -2.19 10.35 -29.18
N SER A 183 -2.53 11.59 -29.49
CA SER A 183 -3.57 12.36 -28.78
C SER A 183 -4.98 11.84 -29.05
N SER A 184 -5.16 10.96 -30.02
CA SER A 184 -6.41 10.26 -30.33
C SER A 184 -6.54 8.91 -29.63
N ALA A 185 -5.73 8.66 -28.59
CA ALA A 185 -5.74 7.42 -27.83
C ALA A 185 -7.18 7.01 -27.47
N SER A 186 -7.53 5.83 -27.89
CA SER A 186 -8.87 5.29 -27.86
C SER A 186 -9.49 5.35 -26.46
N VAL A 187 -10.60 6.06 -26.39
CA VAL A 187 -11.51 6.02 -25.25
C VAL A 187 -12.05 4.60 -25.13
N THR A 188 -11.61 3.87 -24.13
CA THR A 188 -12.10 2.51 -23.88
C THR A 188 -13.27 2.51 -22.90
N SER A 189 -14.02 1.41 -22.87
CA SER A 189 -15.22 1.26 -22.08
C SER A 189 -15.03 1.63 -20.59
N ASN A 190 -16.09 2.10 -19.94
CA ASN A 190 -16.09 2.45 -18.54
C ASN A 190 -15.92 1.25 -17.57
N ALA A 191 -16.02 0.04 -18.06
CA ALA A 191 -15.96 -1.17 -17.26
C ALA A 191 -14.52 -1.54 -16.93
N THR A 192 -14.21 -1.57 -15.64
CA THR A 192 -12.97 -2.17 -15.13
C THR A 192 -13.16 -3.66 -14.93
N ALA A 193 -12.07 -4.43 -14.86
CA ALA A 193 -12.12 -5.84 -14.49
C ALA A 193 -12.93 -6.09 -13.22
N LEU A 194 -12.85 -5.18 -12.28
CA LEU A 194 -13.50 -5.28 -10.97
C LEU A 194 -15.00 -4.97 -11.02
N SER A 195 -15.50 -4.29 -12.06
CA SER A 195 -16.93 -4.03 -12.27
C SER A 195 -17.63 -5.11 -13.13
N LEU A 196 -16.87 -6.02 -13.73
CA LEU A 196 -17.35 -7.10 -14.58
C LEU A 196 -17.54 -8.40 -13.79
N HIS A 197 -18.48 -8.41 -12.84
CA HIS A 197 -18.85 -9.62 -12.10
C HIS A 197 -19.82 -10.50 -12.89
N SER A 198 -19.41 -10.99 -14.07
CA SER A 198 -20.19 -11.91 -14.87
C SER A 198 -19.46 -13.25 -15.02
N ALA A 199 -20.18 -14.37 -15.09
CA ALA A 199 -19.57 -15.68 -15.27
C ALA A 199 -18.67 -15.75 -16.51
N SER A 200 -18.98 -14.98 -17.55
CA SER A 200 -18.16 -14.86 -18.78
C SER A 200 -16.84 -14.12 -18.58
N ALA A 201 -16.67 -13.34 -17.51
CA ALA A 201 -15.43 -12.64 -17.22
C ALA A 201 -14.35 -13.57 -16.62
N TYR A 202 -14.76 -14.63 -15.93
CA TYR A 202 -13.85 -15.54 -15.24
C TYR A 202 -13.28 -16.59 -16.18
N THR A 203 -12.33 -16.18 -17.01
CA THR A 203 -11.61 -17.03 -17.98
C THR A 203 -10.11 -16.89 -17.84
N TRP A 204 -9.35 -17.94 -18.15
CA TRP A 204 -7.87 -17.90 -18.16
C TRP A 204 -7.32 -16.84 -19.13
N SER A 205 -8.02 -16.56 -20.21
CA SER A 205 -7.67 -15.49 -21.15
C SER A 205 -7.70 -14.11 -20.47
N ASN A 206 -8.76 -13.83 -19.71
CA ASN A 206 -8.88 -12.57 -18.97
C ASN A 206 -7.89 -12.46 -17.80
N VAL A 207 -7.61 -13.57 -17.11
CA VAL A 207 -6.53 -13.63 -16.10
C VAL A 207 -5.18 -13.29 -16.73
N GLY A 208 -4.87 -13.83 -17.90
CA GLY A 208 -3.67 -13.48 -18.66
C GLY A 208 -3.67 -12.01 -19.09
N ALA A 209 -4.79 -11.51 -19.59
CA ALA A 209 -4.95 -10.10 -19.97
C ALA A 209 -4.72 -9.14 -18.78
N LEU A 210 -5.22 -9.47 -17.60
CA LEU A 210 -4.98 -8.72 -16.36
C LEU A 210 -3.51 -8.75 -15.93
N PHE A 211 -2.86 -9.91 -16.06
CA PHE A 211 -1.46 -10.07 -15.69
C PHE A 211 -0.53 -9.22 -16.58
N PHE A 212 -0.75 -9.23 -17.89
CA PHE A 212 0.02 -8.45 -18.85
C PHE A 212 -0.39 -6.96 -18.93
N GLY A 213 -1.46 -6.56 -18.26
CA GLY A 213 -1.93 -5.18 -18.25
C GLY A 213 -2.58 -4.74 -19.56
N THR A 214 -3.34 -5.63 -20.19
CA THR A 214 -4.11 -5.33 -21.41
C THR A 214 -5.56 -4.94 -21.13
N ILE A 215 -5.97 -4.92 -19.86
CA ILE A 215 -7.27 -4.43 -19.39
C ILE A 215 -7.06 -3.14 -18.61
N ASN A 216 -7.93 -2.16 -18.81
CA ASN A 216 -7.86 -0.86 -18.16
C ASN A 216 -8.13 -0.92 -16.64
N GLY A 217 -7.58 0.03 -15.91
CA GLY A 217 -7.71 0.17 -14.46
C GLY A 217 -7.08 1.48 -13.99
N ALA A 218 -6.77 1.61 -12.70
CA ALA A 218 -5.93 2.71 -12.24
C ALA A 218 -4.48 2.54 -12.73
N ALA A 219 -3.78 3.66 -12.93
CA ALA A 219 -2.48 3.66 -13.60
C ALA A 219 -1.43 2.76 -12.92
N GLY A 220 -1.43 2.72 -11.58
CA GLY A 220 -0.48 1.91 -10.81
C GLY A 220 -0.83 0.42 -10.69
N GLU A 221 -2.09 0.04 -10.96
CA GLU A 221 -2.55 -1.33 -10.76
C GLU A 221 -2.62 -2.17 -12.04
N THR A 222 -2.46 -1.55 -13.20
CA THR A 222 -2.71 -2.19 -14.49
C THR A 222 -1.70 -3.29 -14.81
N CYS A 223 -0.40 -3.02 -14.74
CA CYS A 223 0.64 -4.00 -15.07
C CYS A 223 1.13 -4.78 -13.84
N LYS A 224 0.73 -6.04 -13.72
CA LYS A 224 1.13 -6.89 -12.59
C LYS A 224 2.62 -7.25 -12.63
N ILE A 225 3.20 -7.35 -13.82
CA ILE A 225 4.64 -7.62 -13.98
C ILE A 225 5.48 -6.49 -13.35
N ALA A 226 5.13 -5.23 -13.63
CA ALA A 226 5.85 -4.09 -13.06
C ALA A 226 5.74 -4.04 -11.53
N ILE A 227 4.56 -4.37 -10.97
CA ILE A 227 4.34 -4.46 -9.53
C ILE A 227 5.17 -5.59 -8.92
N LEU A 228 5.16 -6.78 -9.53
CA LEU A 228 5.92 -7.93 -9.03
C LEU A 228 7.43 -7.71 -9.09
N LEU A 229 7.94 -6.99 -10.10
CA LEU A 229 9.35 -6.58 -10.15
C LEU A 229 9.69 -5.65 -8.98
N GLY A 230 8.83 -4.68 -8.67
CA GLY A 230 8.98 -3.82 -7.51
C GLY A 230 8.94 -4.59 -6.19
N LEU A 231 7.98 -5.53 -6.04
CA LEU A 231 7.88 -6.40 -4.86
C LEU A 231 9.14 -7.25 -4.69
N ALA A 232 9.60 -7.91 -5.76
CA ALA A 232 10.80 -8.74 -5.72
C ALA A 232 12.03 -7.91 -5.30
N TYR A 233 12.19 -6.71 -5.84
CA TYR A 233 13.25 -5.80 -5.45
C TYR A 233 13.20 -5.47 -3.95
N LEU A 234 12.05 -5.06 -3.41
CA LEU A 234 11.89 -4.74 -1.99
C LEU A 234 12.13 -5.94 -1.07
N LEU A 235 11.72 -7.14 -1.47
CA LEU A 235 11.96 -8.37 -0.70
C LEU A 235 13.46 -8.76 -0.70
N ILE A 236 14.14 -8.64 -1.84
CA ILE A 236 15.60 -8.91 -1.96
C ILE A 236 16.39 -7.91 -1.10
N ARG A 237 15.98 -6.64 -1.12
CA ARG A 237 16.60 -5.58 -0.31
C ARG A 237 16.24 -5.67 1.17
N ARG A 238 15.23 -6.48 1.54
CA ARG A 238 14.69 -6.64 2.89
C ARG A 238 14.08 -5.35 3.47
N ASP A 239 13.57 -4.49 2.60
CA ASP A 239 12.84 -3.28 2.99
C ASP A 239 11.37 -3.59 3.26
N SER A 240 10.82 -4.62 2.63
CA SER A 240 9.50 -5.18 2.89
C SER A 240 9.60 -6.50 3.67
N ASP A 241 8.65 -6.74 4.59
CA ASP A 241 8.59 -8.00 5.34
C ASP A 241 7.78 -9.06 4.55
N TRP A 242 8.48 -10.10 4.11
CA TRP A 242 7.88 -11.21 3.37
C TRP A 242 6.74 -11.90 4.14
N ARG A 243 6.74 -11.87 5.49
CA ARG A 243 5.72 -12.53 6.32
C ARG A 243 4.34 -11.93 6.11
N VAL A 244 4.25 -10.60 6.11
CA VAL A 244 3.00 -9.87 5.87
C VAL A 244 2.50 -10.15 4.46
N VAL A 245 3.40 -10.07 3.48
CA VAL A 245 3.07 -10.30 2.06
C VAL A 245 2.55 -11.72 1.86
N THR A 246 3.27 -12.73 2.35
CA THR A 246 2.88 -14.14 2.16
C THR A 246 1.61 -14.49 2.92
N SER A 247 1.47 -14.06 4.19
CA SER A 247 0.24 -14.32 4.97
C SER A 247 -0.98 -13.67 4.34
N PHE A 248 -0.85 -12.45 3.83
CA PHE A 248 -1.91 -11.78 3.09
C PHE A 248 -2.29 -12.56 1.83
N LEU A 249 -1.32 -12.88 0.95
CA LEU A 249 -1.59 -13.55 -0.31
C LEU A 249 -2.22 -14.93 -0.12
N VAL A 250 -1.71 -15.72 0.82
CA VAL A 250 -2.26 -17.04 1.12
C VAL A 250 -3.71 -16.92 1.63
N THR A 251 -3.96 -16.03 2.59
CA THR A 251 -5.31 -15.82 3.14
C THR A 251 -6.27 -15.34 2.05
N PHE A 252 -5.86 -14.35 1.25
CA PHE A 252 -6.65 -13.79 0.16
C PHE A 252 -7.02 -14.87 -0.87
N LEU A 253 -6.07 -15.67 -1.32
CA LEU A 253 -6.31 -16.76 -2.27
C LEU A 253 -7.22 -17.84 -1.70
N CYS A 254 -7.01 -18.27 -0.44
CA CYS A 254 -7.86 -19.27 0.20
C CYS A 254 -9.30 -18.79 0.36
N MET A 255 -9.52 -17.55 0.78
CA MET A 255 -10.87 -16.99 0.91
C MET A 255 -11.58 -16.87 -0.44
N ASN A 256 -10.89 -16.37 -1.47
CA ASN A 256 -11.47 -16.29 -2.82
C ASN A 256 -11.67 -17.66 -3.44
N LEU A 257 -10.85 -18.66 -3.10
CA LEU A 257 -11.10 -20.05 -3.52
C LEU A 257 -12.40 -20.58 -2.88
N ILE A 258 -12.62 -20.31 -1.60
CA ILE A 258 -13.88 -20.68 -0.93
C ILE A 258 -15.07 -19.97 -1.61
N ALA A 259 -14.98 -18.66 -1.87
CA ALA A 259 -16.03 -17.92 -2.59
C ALA A 259 -16.30 -18.52 -3.97
N GLY A 260 -15.24 -18.84 -4.73
CA GLY A 260 -15.33 -19.48 -6.03
C GLY A 260 -15.99 -20.86 -5.98
N LEU A 261 -15.74 -21.67 -4.93
CA LEU A 261 -16.41 -22.95 -4.72
C LEU A 261 -17.94 -22.78 -4.51
N PHE A 262 -18.35 -21.77 -3.73
CA PHE A 262 -19.77 -21.46 -3.54
C PHE A 262 -20.44 -20.99 -4.84
N ILE A 263 -19.76 -20.14 -5.62
CA ILE A 263 -20.24 -19.66 -6.92
C ILE A 263 -20.32 -20.83 -7.91
N HIS A 264 -19.31 -21.71 -7.95
CA HIS A 264 -19.32 -22.91 -8.80
C HIS A 264 -20.46 -23.87 -8.44
N ALA A 265 -20.76 -24.03 -7.16
CA ALA A 265 -21.89 -24.88 -6.71
C ALA A 265 -23.24 -24.36 -7.20
N LYS A 266 -23.40 -23.03 -7.39
CA LYS A 266 -24.61 -22.41 -7.97
C LYS A 266 -24.57 -22.39 -9.50
N ASN A 267 -23.41 -22.13 -10.08
CA ASN A 267 -23.21 -21.98 -11.52
C ASN A 267 -21.94 -22.67 -11.96
N ASN A 268 -22.08 -23.87 -12.52
CA ASN A 268 -20.95 -24.72 -12.99
C ASN A 268 -20.06 -24.06 -14.05
N ALA A 269 -20.39 -22.86 -14.54
CA ALA A 269 -19.60 -22.15 -15.55
C ALA A 269 -18.34 -21.47 -15.00
N VAL A 270 -18.22 -21.30 -13.68
CA VAL A 270 -17.09 -20.59 -13.06
C VAL A 270 -16.14 -21.58 -12.40
N ASP A 271 -14.88 -21.64 -12.85
CA ASP A 271 -13.82 -22.42 -12.20
C ASP A 271 -13.32 -21.66 -10.94
N PRO A 272 -13.34 -22.27 -9.75
CA PRO A 272 -12.90 -21.64 -8.50
C PRO A 272 -11.45 -21.12 -8.52
N LEU A 273 -10.54 -21.82 -9.22
CA LEU A 273 -9.16 -21.39 -9.37
C LEU A 273 -9.06 -20.14 -10.24
N VAL A 274 -9.79 -20.12 -11.36
CA VAL A 274 -9.83 -18.93 -12.25
C VAL A 274 -10.40 -17.74 -11.50
N TYR A 275 -11.48 -17.93 -10.74
CA TYR A 275 -12.06 -16.89 -9.90
C TYR A 275 -11.04 -16.31 -8.92
N SER A 276 -10.35 -17.18 -8.18
CA SER A 276 -9.35 -16.76 -7.18
C SER A 276 -8.19 -15.98 -7.81
N CYS A 277 -7.67 -16.45 -8.96
CA CYS A 277 -6.61 -15.76 -9.70
C CYS A 277 -7.10 -14.44 -10.31
N TYR A 278 -8.32 -14.41 -10.84
CA TYR A 278 -8.93 -13.20 -11.39
C TYR A 278 -9.07 -12.12 -10.32
N GLU A 279 -9.58 -12.46 -9.13
CA GLU A 279 -9.70 -11.54 -7.99
C GLU A 279 -8.35 -11.02 -7.49
N LEU A 280 -7.29 -11.85 -7.53
CA LEU A 280 -5.94 -11.42 -7.18
C LEU A 280 -5.37 -10.39 -8.16
N PHE A 281 -5.60 -10.61 -9.46
CA PHE A 281 -5.07 -9.74 -10.51
C PHE A 281 -6.03 -8.60 -10.87
N SER A 282 -7.28 -8.61 -10.40
CA SER A 282 -8.20 -7.50 -10.59
C SER A 282 -7.94 -6.39 -9.57
N GLY A 283 -8.05 -5.13 -10.00
CA GLY A 283 -7.88 -3.96 -9.14
C GLY A 283 -6.51 -3.86 -8.46
N GLY A 284 -6.45 -3.08 -7.40
CA GLY A 284 -5.22 -2.65 -6.72
C GLY A 284 -4.69 -3.59 -5.64
N VAL A 285 -5.08 -4.88 -5.57
CA VAL A 285 -4.65 -5.79 -4.48
C VAL A 285 -3.13 -5.94 -4.46
N LEU A 286 -2.52 -6.37 -5.57
CA LEU A 286 -1.07 -6.56 -5.63
C LEU A 286 -0.30 -5.26 -5.42
N PHE A 287 -0.79 -4.15 -5.98
CA PHE A 287 -0.19 -2.83 -5.76
C PHE A 287 -0.25 -2.44 -4.29
N GLY A 288 -1.41 -2.62 -3.65
CA GLY A 288 -1.61 -2.31 -2.25
C GLY A 288 -0.80 -3.18 -1.30
N VAL A 289 -0.66 -4.48 -1.59
CA VAL A 289 0.22 -5.37 -0.81
C VAL A 289 1.67 -4.92 -0.89
N THR A 290 2.12 -4.55 -2.09
CA THR A 290 3.51 -4.18 -2.34
C THR A 290 3.90 -2.85 -1.71
N TYR A 291 3.05 -1.83 -1.86
CA TYR A 291 3.44 -0.45 -1.56
C TYR A 291 2.67 0.18 -0.38
N LEU A 292 1.51 -0.34 0.01
CA LEU A 292 0.74 0.18 1.14
C LEU A 292 0.84 -0.72 2.37
N LEU A 293 0.58 -2.02 2.21
CA LEU A 293 0.56 -2.96 3.33
C LEU A 293 1.97 -3.29 3.83
N ALA A 294 2.93 -3.39 2.93
CA ALA A 294 4.30 -3.74 3.26
C ALA A 294 5.16 -2.57 3.77
N ASP A 295 4.56 -1.39 4.00
CA ASP A 295 5.24 -0.21 4.56
C ASP A 295 5.72 -0.50 5.99
N PRO A 296 7.05 -0.52 6.24
CA PRO A 296 7.61 -0.90 7.53
C PRO A 296 7.22 0.04 8.68
N VAL A 297 6.76 1.27 8.40
CA VAL A 297 6.38 2.26 9.42
C VAL A 297 5.03 1.92 10.05
N THR A 298 4.10 1.40 9.26
CA THR A 298 2.71 1.12 9.70
C THR A 298 2.48 -0.33 10.10
N LEU A 299 3.51 -1.18 10.02
CA LEU A 299 3.44 -2.59 10.41
C LEU A 299 3.62 -2.80 11.91
N PRO A 300 3.02 -3.87 12.50
CA PRO A 300 3.29 -4.29 13.86
C PRO A 300 4.77 -4.62 14.09
N LEU A 301 5.23 -4.43 15.32
CA LEU A 301 6.65 -4.57 15.68
C LEU A 301 7.14 -6.02 15.66
N THR A 302 6.31 -6.97 16.11
CA THR A 302 6.74 -8.36 16.29
C THR A 302 6.48 -9.23 15.06
N LYS A 303 7.29 -10.26 14.88
CA LYS A 303 7.18 -11.17 13.73
C LYS A 303 5.83 -11.91 13.65
N PRO A 304 5.31 -12.51 14.75
CA PRO A 304 4.00 -13.14 14.71
C PRO A 304 2.87 -12.14 14.44
N SER A 305 2.90 -10.96 15.07
CA SER A 305 1.89 -9.93 14.85
C SER A 305 1.82 -9.48 13.39
N ARG A 306 2.95 -9.52 12.65
CA ARG A 306 2.96 -9.22 11.21
C ARG A 306 2.22 -10.27 10.39
N VAL A 307 2.32 -11.55 10.75
CA VAL A 307 1.55 -12.62 10.09
C VAL A 307 0.06 -12.43 10.36
N LEU A 308 -0.31 -12.22 11.62
CA LEU A 308 -1.70 -11.96 12.01
C LEU A 308 -2.25 -10.72 11.30
N HIS A 309 -1.45 -9.65 11.21
CA HIS A 309 -1.83 -8.43 10.51
C HIS A 309 -2.14 -8.69 9.02
N GLY A 310 -1.29 -9.46 8.33
CA GLY A 310 -1.53 -9.84 6.93
C GLY A 310 -2.81 -10.65 6.76
N ILE A 311 -3.08 -11.60 7.68
CA ILE A 311 -4.32 -12.41 7.68
C ILE A 311 -5.56 -11.50 7.85
N LEU A 312 -5.53 -10.60 8.83
CA LEU A 312 -6.66 -9.71 9.13
C LEU A 312 -6.95 -8.72 7.99
N VAL A 313 -5.90 -8.14 7.39
CA VAL A 313 -6.09 -7.21 6.26
C VAL A 313 -6.62 -7.95 5.03
N ALA A 314 -6.14 -9.18 4.75
CA ALA A 314 -6.67 -10.00 3.66
C ALA A 314 -8.15 -10.31 3.87
N MET A 315 -8.54 -10.70 5.09
CA MET A 315 -9.94 -10.90 5.44
C MET A 315 -10.78 -9.65 5.15
N MET A 316 -10.32 -8.48 5.58
CA MET A 316 -11.03 -7.21 5.35
C MET A 316 -11.20 -6.91 3.86
N VAL A 317 -10.14 -7.11 3.05
CA VAL A 317 -10.21 -6.89 1.60
C VAL A 317 -11.28 -7.76 0.96
N VAL A 318 -11.29 -9.06 1.26
CA VAL A 318 -12.26 -10.00 0.69
C VAL A 318 -13.67 -9.70 1.18
N MET A 319 -13.85 -9.43 2.48
CA MET A 319 -15.17 -9.10 3.05
C MET A 319 -15.75 -7.82 2.43
N ILE A 320 -14.94 -6.77 2.27
CA ILE A 320 -15.38 -5.51 1.65
C ILE A 320 -15.76 -5.75 0.18
N ARG A 321 -14.96 -6.52 -0.59
CA ARG A 321 -15.28 -6.83 -1.98
C ARG A 321 -16.56 -7.64 -2.13
N THR A 322 -16.72 -8.67 -1.31
CA THR A 322 -17.83 -9.62 -1.43
C THR A 322 -19.16 -9.04 -0.91
N PHE A 323 -19.13 -8.33 0.23
CA PHE A 323 -20.36 -7.93 0.92
C PHE A 323 -20.67 -6.44 0.84
N ALA A 324 -19.67 -5.57 0.69
CA ALA A 324 -19.90 -4.12 0.68
C ALA A 324 -19.98 -3.53 -0.74
N SER A 325 -19.83 -4.33 -1.80
CA SER A 325 -19.83 -3.89 -3.20
C SER A 325 -18.89 -2.71 -3.47
N ALA A 326 -17.82 -2.58 -2.65
CA ALA A 326 -16.82 -1.53 -2.78
C ALA A 326 -15.58 -2.10 -3.49
N PRO A 327 -15.40 -1.81 -4.78
CA PRO A 327 -14.33 -2.40 -5.58
C PRO A 327 -12.94 -2.04 -5.04
N GLU A 328 -12.75 -0.81 -4.57
CA GLU A 328 -11.48 -0.29 -4.07
C GLU A 328 -11.22 -0.67 -2.59
N SER A 329 -11.45 -1.93 -2.25
CA SER A 329 -11.39 -2.46 -0.87
C SER A 329 -10.01 -2.35 -0.22
N MET A 330 -8.93 -2.40 -1.01
CA MET A 330 -7.56 -2.48 -0.49
C MET A 330 -7.15 -1.26 0.33
N ALA A 331 -7.50 -0.04 -0.10
CA ALA A 331 -7.16 1.18 0.63
C ALA A 331 -7.89 1.26 1.98
N TYR A 332 -9.18 0.90 2.01
CA TYR A 332 -9.97 0.82 3.24
C TYR A 332 -9.39 -0.20 4.21
N ALA A 333 -9.09 -1.41 3.71
CA ALA A 333 -8.54 -2.49 4.52
C ALA A 333 -7.17 -2.14 5.10
N VAL A 334 -6.30 -1.47 4.33
CA VAL A 334 -4.99 -1.01 4.83
C VAL A 334 -5.16 0.04 5.93
N MET A 335 -6.08 1.00 5.78
CA MET A 335 -6.33 1.97 6.85
C MET A 335 -6.84 1.31 8.14
N MET A 336 -7.79 0.39 8.03
CA MET A 336 -8.27 -0.39 9.18
C MET A 336 -7.14 -1.24 9.77
N GLY A 337 -6.32 -1.87 8.91
CA GLY A 337 -5.15 -2.64 9.31
C GLY A 337 -4.12 -1.81 10.08
N ASN A 338 -3.84 -0.59 9.63
CA ASN A 338 -2.92 0.32 10.33
C ASN A 338 -3.42 0.67 11.74
N ALA A 339 -4.72 0.89 11.92
CA ALA A 339 -5.32 1.08 13.25
C ALA A 339 -5.18 -0.18 14.11
N LEU A 340 -5.42 -1.37 13.53
CA LEU A 340 -5.24 -2.66 14.22
C LEU A 340 -3.78 -2.92 14.59
N ALA A 341 -2.81 -2.51 13.78
CA ALA A 341 -1.39 -2.65 14.09
C ALA A 341 -1.03 -1.93 15.39
N CYS A 342 -1.50 -0.69 15.56
CA CYS A 342 -1.33 0.08 16.79
C CYS A 342 -1.99 -0.62 18.00
N PHE A 343 -3.18 -1.17 17.81
CA PHE A 343 -3.90 -1.89 18.85
C PHE A 343 -3.17 -3.18 19.28
N ILE A 344 -2.68 -3.96 18.32
CA ILE A 344 -1.91 -5.18 18.56
C ILE A 344 -0.63 -4.85 19.34
N ASP A 345 0.08 -3.80 18.97
CA ASP A 345 1.32 -3.39 19.64
C ASP A 345 1.06 -2.85 21.05
N TYR A 346 -0.03 -2.10 21.26
CA TYR A 346 -0.42 -1.59 22.57
C TYR A 346 -0.64 -2.72 23.60
N PHE A 347 -1.34 -3.77 23.22
CA PHE A 347 -1.60 -4.91 24.08
C PHE A 347 -0.42 -5.90 24.18
N GLN A 348 0.72 -5.60 23.54
CA GLN A 348 1.88 -6.49 23.50
C GLN A 348 1.49 -7.93 23.15
N TRP A 349 0.63 -8.05 22.15
CA TRP A 349 -0.03 -9.29 21.75
C TRP A 349 0.92 -10.47 21.56
N SER A 350 2.16 -10.23 21.16
CA SER A 350 3.10 -11.30 20.89
C SER A 350 4.54 -11.00 21.32
N SER A 351 5.29 -12.07 21.60
CA SER A 351 6.72 -12.01 21.89
C SER A 351 7.54 -11.71 20.62
N PRO A 352 8.71 -11.03 20.71
CA PRO A 352 9.62 -10.82 19.57
C PRO A 352 10.15 -12.13 18.96
N LYS A 353 10.18 -13.20 19.74
CA LYS A 353 10.66 -14.51 19.30
C LYS A 353 9.51 -15.40 18.83
N TRP A 354 9.71 -16.10 17.71
CA TRP A 354 8.82 -17.18 17.27
C TRP A 354 8.85 -18.30 18.31
N ASN A 355 7.68 -18.62 18.88
CA ASN A 355 7.47 -19.72 19.77
C ASN A 355 6.32 -20.58 19.22
N ARG A 356 6.30 -21.88 19.51
CA ARG A 356 5.22 -22.82 19.10
C ARG A 356 3.82 -22.27 19.44
N LYS A 357 3.68 -21.57 20.58
CA LYS A 357 2.44 -20.93 20.99
C LYS A 357 1.93 -19.92 19.94
N TRP A 358 2.81 -19.08 19.40
CA TRP A 358 2.42 -18.03 18.44
C TRP A 358 2.12 -18.60 17.07
N ILE A 359 2.84 -19.65 16.65
CA ILE A 359 2.53 -20.39 15.43
C ILE A 359 1.12 -21.00 15.50
N LEU A 360 0.77 -21.59 16.65
CA LEU A 360 -0.57 -22.14 16.88
C LEU A 360 -1.65 -21.05 16.86
N ILE A 361 -1.41 -19.89 17.48
CA ILE A 361 -2.37 -18.78 17.49
C ILE A 361 -2.60 -18.26 16.07
N ASP A 362 -1.53 -18.01 15.31
CA ASP A 362 -1.64 -17.52 13.93
C ASP A 362 -2.34 -18.56 13.02
N SER A 363 -2.03 -19.86 13.19
CA SER A 363 -2.70 -20.95 12.45
C SER A 363 -4.17 -21.08 12.83
N LEU A 364 -4.48 -20.97 14.11
CA LEU A 364 -5.86 -21.04 14.60
C LEU A 364 -6.67 -19.83 14.10
N SER A 365 -6.11 -18.63 14.16
CA SER A 365 -6.77 -17.43 13.64
C SER A 365 -7.06 -17.53 12.15
N PHE A 366 -6.12 -18.08 11.36
CA PHE A 366 -6.32 -18.34 9.95
C PHE A 366 -7.48 -19.31 9.70
N VAL A 367 -7.52 -20.45 10.38
CA VAL A 367 -8.59 -21.44 10.25
C VAL A 367 -9.94 -20.88 10.67
N VAL A 368 -10.00 -20.14 11.79
CA VAL A 368 -11.24 -19.50 12.29
C VAL A 368 -11.76 -18.49 11.27
N ILE A 369 -10.90 -17.66 10.70
CA ILE A 369 -11.28 -16.66 9.68
C ILE A 369 -11.85 -17.35 8.44
N LEU A 370 -11.20 -18.41 7.93
CA LEU A 370 -11.72 -19.17 6.79
C LEU A 370 -13.07 -19.82 7.10
N GLY A 371 -13.23 -20.38 8.30
CA GLY A 371 -14.49 -21.00 8.75
C GLY A 371 -15.63 -19.98 8.88
N LEU A 372 -15.36 -18.82 9.47
CA LEU A 372 -16.33 -17.72 9.58
C LEU A 372 -16.73 -17.19 8.20
N PHE A 373 -15.75 -17.02 7.29
CA PHE A 373 -16.05 -16.59 5.94
C PHE A 373 -16.90 -17.61 5.19
N ALA A 374 -16.57 -18.90 5.25
CA ALA A 374 -17.39 -19.96 4.66
C ALA A 374 -18.82 -19.96 5.21
N TRP A 375 -18.97 -19.78 6.54
CA TRP A 375 -20.28 -19.65 7.17
C TRP A 375 -21.04 -18.42 6.68
N CYS A 376 -20.41 -17.25 6.56
CA CYS A 376 -21.04 -16.07 5.98
C CYS A 376 -21.49 -16.30 4.54
N MET A 377 -20.70 -17.02 3.72
CA MET A 377 -21.08 -17.35 2.34
C MET A 377 -22.31 -18.26 2.26
N THR A 378 -22.53 -19.18 3.20
CA THR A 378 -23.76 -20.00 3.24
C THR A 378 -25.00 -19.14 3.51
N GLY A 379 -24.91 -18.16 4.42
CA GLY A 379 -25.99 -17.21 4.71
C GLY A 379 -26.29 -16.29 3.51
N PHE A 380 -25.27 -15.80 2.83
CA PHE A 380 -25.42 -14.96 1.64
C PHE A 380 -26.04 -15.72 0.45
N ALA A 381 -25.66 -17.00 0.31
CA ALA A 381 -26.23 -17.87 -0.71
C ALA A 381 -27.73 -18.19 -0.50
N GLY A 382 -28.26 -18.00 0.70
CA GLY A 382 -29.69 -18.21 1.02
C GLY A 382 -30.58 -16.97 0.85
N LEU A 383 -30.00 -15.80 0.55
CA LEU A 383 -30.74 -14.53 0.40
C LEU A 383 -30.98 -14.12 -1.05
N GLU A 384 -30.41 -14.78 -2.05
CA GLU A 384 -30.64 -14.65 -3.49
C GLU A 384 -31.45 -15.88 -4.01
#